data_0c7fe00e776e1576602c16874851aaac
#
_entry.id   0c7fe00e776e1576602c16874851aaac
#
_cell.length_a   1.000
_cell.length_b   1.000
_cell.length_c   1.000
_cell.angle_alpha   90.00
_cell.angle_beta   90.00
_cell.angle_gamma   90.00
#
_symmetry.space_group_name_H-M   'P 1'
#
loop_
_entity.id
_entity.type
_entity.pdbx_description
1 polymer ?
#
loop_
_entity_poly.entity_id
_entity_poly.type
_entity_poly.pdbx_seq_one_letter_code
_entity_poly.pdbx_strand_id
1 'polypeptide(L)'
;MVKEADFHGKAAHLAHREEDPCAILCTMTLDDLNVSGKTRYPVGISPIIDPVTGEVPIDSKGRRSYTTGMSYCPSLKKFVVMGYLPKEIAIQGKSLLIEYFNENGDGLYPMTVQIVGKGSLYDPNNERVRA
;
A
#
# COMPACT_ATOMS: atom_id res chain seq x y z
N MET A 1 -0.03 22.26 0.64
CA MET A 1 0.40 23.68 0.72
C MET A 1 1.83 23.78 0.23
N VAL A 2 2.12 24.65 -0.72
CA VAL A 2 3.49 24.95 -1.15
C VAL A 2 3.97 26.13 -0.34
N LYS A 3 5.16 26.02 0.27
CA LYS A 3 5.77 27.17 0.98
C LYS A 3 6.12 28.25 -0.03
N GLU A 4 5.74 29.49 0.25
CA GLU A 4 6.12 30.65 -0.59
C GLU A 4 7.61 30.93 -0.51
N ALA A 5 8.22 30.69 0.66
CA ALA A 5 9.65 30.84 0.87
C ALA A 5 10.47 29.97 -0.09
N ASP A 6 11.61 30.48 -0.50
CA ASP A 6 12.60 29.72 -1.28
C ASP A 6 13.28 28.67 -0.40
N PHE A 7 13.55 27.48 -0.99
CA PHE A 7 14.25 26.39 -0.33
C PHE A 7 14.97 25.52 -1.36
N HIS A 8 16.00 24.81 -0.92
CA HIS A 8 16.75 23.90 -1.78
C HIS A 8 15.83 22.83 -2.39
N GLY A 9 15.85 22.67 -3.70
CA GLY A 9 15.01 21.72 -4.43
C GLY A 9 13.59 22.19 -4.76
N LYS A 10 13.21 23.44 -4.46
CA LYS A 10 11.85 23.96 -4.73
C LYS A 10 11.44 23.80 -6.20
N ALA A 11 12.33 24.14 -7.13
CA ALA A 11 12.04 24.04 -8.57
C ALA A 11 11.77 22.60 -8.99
N ALA A 12 12.59 21.64 -8.54
CA ALA A 12 12.39 20.22 -8.80
C ALA A 12 11.08 19.70 -8.17
N HIS A 13 10.78 20.13 -6.95
CA HIS A 13 9.53 19.75 -6.28
C HIS A 13 8.29 20.26 -7.03
N LEU A 14 8.32 21.48 -7.53
CA LEU A 14 7.22 22.04 -8.31
C LEU A 14 7.06 21.30 -9.65
N ALA A 15 8.16 21.03 -10.35
CA ALA A 15 8.13 20.25 -11.59
C ALA A 15 7.53 18.86 -11.39
N HIS A 16 7.97 18.13 -10.35
CA HIS A 16 7.43 16.81 -10.02
C HIS A 16 5.95 16.81 -9.61
N ARG A 17 5.41 17.91 -9.12
CA ARG A 17 3.97 18.02 -8.82
C ARG A 17 3.10 18.10 -10.05
N GLU A 18 3.64 18.58 -11.15
CA GLU A 18 2.95 18.70 -12.44
C GLU A 18 3.03 17.39 -13.24
N GLU A 19 3.98 16.50 -12.87
CA GLU A 19 4.07 15.18 -13.49
C GLU A 19 2.93 14.27 -13.04
N ASP A 20 2.38 13.51 -13.97
CA ASP A 20 1.42 12.45 -13.67
C ASP A 20 2.14 11.27 -12.98
N PRO A 21 1.81 10.90 -11.75
CA PRO A 21 2.51 9.84 -11.05
C PRO A 21 2.26 8.47 -11.70
N CYS A 22 3.31 7.72 -11.97
CA CYS A 22 3.20 6.35 -12.50
C CYS A 22 2.80 5.32 -11.44
N ALA A 23 3.05 5.62 -10.17
CA ALA A 23 2.64 4.80 -9.03
C ALA A 23 2.17 5.67 -7.88
N ILE A 24 1.20 5.16 -7.13
CA ILE A 24 0.56 5.86 -6.01
C ILE A 24 0.74 5.02 -4.75
N LEU A 25 1.10 5.66 -3.64
CA LEU A 25 1.12 5.02 -2.33
C LEU A 25 -0.30 4.66 -1.92
N CYS A 26 -0.53 3.39 -1.64
CA CYS A 26 -1.82 2.88 -1.19
C CYS A 26 -1.70 2.28 0.20
N THR A 27 -2.78 2.43 0.97
CA THR A 27 -2.98 1.74 2.24
C THR A 27 -3.98 0.61 2.03
N MET A 28 -3.61 -0.59 2.43
CA MET A 28 -4.37 -1.81 2.25
C MET A 28 -4.56 -2.50 3.59
N THR A 29 -5.57 -3.35 3.70
CA THR A 29 -5.78 -4.21 4.88
C THR A 29 -5.72 -5.67 4.47
N LEU A 30 -5.11 -6.51 5.33
CA LEU A 30 -5.19 -7.94 5.16
C LEU A 30 -6.58 -8.43 5.58
N ASP A 31 -7.21 -9.20 4.70
CA ASP A 31 -8.57 -9.69 4.92
C ASP A 31 -8.56 -11.01 5.70
N ASP A 32 -7.54 -11.85 5.49
CA ASP A 32 -7.35 -13.10 6.21
C ASP A 32 -5.86 -13.35 6.49
N LEU A 33 -5.56 -13.80 7.70
CA LEU A 33 -4.21 -14.18 8.14
C LEU A 33 -4.03 -15.71 8.18
N ASN A 34 -5.10 -16.46 7.99
CA ASN A 34 -5.08 -17.91 8.09
C ASN A 34 -4.88 -18.54 6.71
N VAL A 35 -3.64 -18.85 6.38
CA VAL A 35 -3.32 -19.61 5.18
C VAL A 35 -2.92 -21.03 5.58
N SER A 36 -3.58 -22.01 4.99
CA SER A 36 -3.34 -23.44 5.28
C SER A 36 -3.47 -23.82 6.76
N GLY A 37 -4.44 -23.22 7.47
CA GLY A 37 -4.70 -23.53 8.89
C GLY A 37 -3.69 -23.01 9.90
N LYS A 38 -2.75 -22.15 9.46
CA LYS A 38 -1.77 -21.51 10.34
C LYS A 38 -1.85 -19.99 10.20
N THR A 39 -1.95 -19.32 11.34
CA THR A 39 -1.81 -17.86 11.38
C THR A 39 -0.36 -17.47 11.10
N ARG A 40 -0.14 -16.59 10.12
CA ARG A 40 1.18 -16.11 9.75
C ARG A 40 1.17 -14.60 9.65
N TYR A 41 2.29 -14.02 10.01
CA TYR A 41 2.49 -12.57 9.99
C TYR A 41 3.42 -12.21 8.84
N PRO A 42 2.90 -11.67 7.73
CA PRO A 42 3.73 -11.29 6.60
C PRO A 42 4.74 -10.21 7.00
N VAL A 43 5.87 -10.20 6.33
CA VAL A 43 6.93 -9.19 6.51
C VAL A 43 6.77 -8.02 5.54
N GLY A 44 7.33 -6.88 5.91
CA GLY A 44 7.09 -5.60 5.23
C GLY A 44 7.70 -5.42 3.83
N ILE A 45 8.30 -6.46 3.24
CA ILE A 45 8.85 -6.42 1.87
C ILE A 45 8.39 -7.69 1.16
N SER A 46 7.14 -7.68 0.72
CA SER A 46 6.54 -8.82 0.04
C SER A 46 6.01 -8.40 -1.32
N PRO A 47 6.14 -9.23 -2.37
CA PRO A 47 5.55 -8.95 -3.66
C PRO A 47 4.02 -8.82 -3.55
N ILE A 48 3.48 -7.87 -4.29
CA ILE A 48 2.04 -7.72 -4.45
C ILE A 48 1.67 -8.39 -5.76
N ILE A 49 0.61 -9.20 -5.75
CA ILE A 49 0.14 -9.95 -6.92
C ILE A 49 -1.28 -9.51 -7.27
N ASP A 50 -1.50 -9.24 -8.54
CA ASP A 50 -2.86 -9.04 -9.04
C ASP A 50 -3.50 -10.42 -9.26
N PRO A 51 -4.60 -10.76 -8.57
CA PRO A 51 -5.25 -12.07 -8.68
C PRO A 51 -5.83 -12.35 -10.08
N VAL A 52 -6.03 -11.33 -10.90
CA VAL A 52 -6.55 -11.47 -12.26
C VAL A 52 -5.46 -11.95 -13.22
N THR A 53 -4.28 -11.38 -13.12
CA THR A 53 -3.16 -11.72 -14.00
C THR A 53 -2.25 -12.80 -13.42
N GLY A 54 -2.25 -12.96 -12.10
CA GLY A 54 -1.33 -13.83 -11.37
C GLY A 54 0.11 -13.29 -11.30
N GLU A 55 0.32 -12.04 -11.70
CA GLU A 55 1.65 -11.43 -11.81
C GLU A 55 1.79 -10.23 -10.86
N VAL A 56 3.04 -9.84 -10.60
CA VAL A 56 3.36 -8.61 -9.88
C VAL A 56 3.13 -7.42 -10.80
N PRO A 57 2.25 -6.48 -10.45
CA PRO A 57 2.00 -5.30 -11.25
C PRO A 57 3.26 -4.44 -11.40
N ILE A 58 3.46 -3.92 -12.60
CA ILE A 58 4.62 -3.10 -12.98
C ILE A 58 4.12 -1.74 -13.44
N ASP A 59 4.72 -0.67 -12.95
CA ASP A 59 4.38 0.69 -13.37
C ASP A 59 5.00 1.05 -14.74
N SER A 60 4.65 2.20 -15.28
CA SER A 60 5.15 2.68 -16.57
C SER A 60 6.68 2.91 -16.62
N LYS A 61 7.36 2.95 -15.48
CA LYS A 61 8.81 3.02 -15.36
C LYS A 61 9.47 1.64 -15.12
N GLY A 62 8.72 0.55 -15.23
CA GLY A 62 9.20 -0.82 -15.05
C GLY A 62 9.44 -1.25 -13.61
N ARG A 63 8.91 -0.50 -12.61
CA ARG A 63 9.07 -0.83 -11.19
C ARG A 63 7.96 -1.77 -10.75
N ARG A 64 8.36 -2.82 -10.04
CA ARG A 64 7.44 -3.83 -9.49
C ARG A 64 6.79 -3.34 -8.20
N SER A 65 5.54 -3.75 -7.99
CA SER A 65 4.79 -3.45 -6.77
C SER A 65 5.20 -4.38 -5.64
N TYR A 66 5.50 -3.80 -4.49
CA TYR A 66 5.80 -4.53 -3.25
C TYR A 66 5.34 -3.73 -2.03
N THR A 67 5.18 -4.41 -0.91
CA THR A 67 4.83 -3.77 0.35
C THR A 67 6.04 -3.04 0.93
N THR A 68 5.83 -1.82 1.43
CA THR A 68 6.89 -0.98 2.01
C THR A 68 6.85 -0.95 3.53
N GLY A 69 5.72 -1.28 4.11
CA GLY A 69 5.53 -1.32 5.55
C GLY A 69 4.28 -2.09 5.91
N MET A 70 4.30 -2.67 7.09
CA MET A 70 3.18 -3.44 7.62
C MET A 70 3.15 -3.35 9.14
N SER A 71 1.97 -3.17 9.70
CA SER A 71 1.77 -3.17 11.14
C SER A 71 0.37 -3.62 11.50
N TYR A 72 0.25 -4.27 12.65
CA TYR A 72 -1.07 -4.53 13.22
C TYR A 72 -1.65 -3.25 13.81
N CYS A 73 -2.88 -2.94 13.44
CA CYS A 73 -3.62 -1.81 13.98
C CYS A 73 -4.67 -2.29 14.99
N PRO A 74 -4.44 -2.13 16.30
CA PRO A 74 -5.37 -2.61 17.34
C PRO A 74 -6.77 -1.99 17.22
N SER A 75 -6.85 -0.72 16.84
CA SER A 75 -8.13 -0.01 16.70
C SER A 75 -9.00 -0.56 15.56
N LEU A 76 -8.38 -1.04 14.50
CA LEU A 76 -9.05 -1.67 13.36
C LEU A 76 -9.12 -3.20 13.49
N LYS A 77 -8.35 -3.77 14.42
CA LYS A 77 -8.17 -5.22 14.59
C LYS A 77 -7.74 -5.92 13.30
N LYS A 78 -6.94 -5.24 12.49
CA LYS A 78 -6.43 -5.71 11.19
C LYS A 78 -4.97 -5.34 11.01
N PHE A 79 -4.27 -6.10 10.18
CA PHE A 79 -2.98 -5.67 9.65
C PHE A 79 -3.20 -4.62 8.56
N VAL A 80 -2.50 -3.52 8.71
CA VAL A 80 -2.43 -2.44 7.72
C VAL A 80 -1.13 -2.57 6.97
N VAL A 81 -1.22 -2.51 5.67
CA VAL A 81 -0.12 -2.69 4.73
C VAL A 81 -0.01 -1.45 3.87
N MET A 82 1.19 -0.97 3.64
CA MET A 82 1.45 0.13 2.73
C MET A 82 2.30 -0.36 1.55
N GLY A 83 2.02 0.16 0.38
CA GLY A 83 2.77 -0.17 -0.83
C GLY A 83 2.45 0.77 -1.98
N TYR A 84 3.36 0.83 -2.96
CA TYR A 84 3.11 1.57 -4.19
C TYR A 84 2.49 0.67 -5.23
N LEU A 85 1.39 1.13 -5.81
CA LEU A 85 0.69 0.46 -6.91
C LEU A 85 0.73 1.34 -8.16
N PRO A 86 0.82 0.75 -9.36
CA PRO A 86 0.56 1.46 -10.60
C PRO A 86 -0.79 2.19 -10.53
N LYS A 87 -0.86 3.39 -11.07
CA LYS A 87 -2.08 4.21 -10.98
C LYS A 87 -3.32 3.51 -11.54
N GLU A 88 -3.14 2.64 -12.51
CA GLU A 88 -4.22 1.90 -13.19
C GLU A 88 -4.91 0.89 -12.27
N ILE A 89 -4.18 0.37 -11.29
CA ILE A 89 -4.71 -0.59 -10.31
C ILE A 89 -4.83 -0.02 -8.90
N ALA A 90 -4.39 1.21 -8.68
CA ALA A 90 -4.55 1.94 -7.43
C ALA A 90 -6.00 2.41 -7.29
N ILE A 91 -6.92 1.48 -7.08
CA ILE A 91 -8.37 1.71 -7.00
C ILE A 91 -8.86 1.23 -5.63
N GLN A 92 -9.59 2.09 -4.91
CA GLN A 92 -10.20 1.71 -3.64
C GLN A 92 -11.16 0.53 -3.83
N GLY A 93 -11.08 -0.45 -2.96
CA GLY A 93 -11.83 -1.70 -3.04
C GLY A 93 -11.22 -2.78 -3.94
N LYS A 94 -10.11 -2.48 -4.65
CA LYS A 94 -9.39 -3.49 -5.44
C LYS A 94 -8.85 -4.58 -4.54
N SER A 95 -9.16 -5.83 -4.88
CA SER A 95 -8.59 -7.01 -4.23
C SER A 95 -7.25 -7.35 -4.85
N LEU A 96 -6.26 -7.59 -3.99
CA LEU A 96 -4.90 -7.96 -4.35
C LEU A 96 -4.45 -9.11 -3.44
N LEU A 97 -3.30 -9.68 -3.73
CA LEU A 97 -2.67 -10.72 -2.91
C LEU A 97 -1.28 -10.25 -2.48
N ILE A 98 -0.85 -10.66 -1.29
CA ILE A 98 0.55 -10.58 -0.87
C ILE A 98 1.15 -11.98 -0.92
N GLU A 99 2.27 -12.13 -1.58
CA GLU A 99 3.02 -13.38 -1.56
C GLU A 99 3.92 -13.43 -0.33
N TYR A 100 3.82 -14.52 0.42
CA TYR A 100 4.62 -14.77 1.61
C TYR A 100 5.46 -16.02 1.43
N PHE A 101 6.77 -15.86 1.57
CA PHE A 101 7.73 -16.94 1.49
C PHE A 101 8.05 -17.48 2.87
N ASN A 102 8.01 -18.78 3.07
CA ASN A 102 8.33 -19.45 4.32
C ASN A 102 9.03 -20.80 4.09
N GLU A 103 9.53 -21.38 5.18
CA GLU A 103 10.27 -22.66 5.17
C GLU A 103 9.49 -23.84 4.57
N ASN A 104 8.17 -23.80 4.59
CA ASN A 104 7.28 -24.89 4.16
C ASN A 104 6.53 -24.59 2.87
N GLY A 105 6.97 -23.58 2.10
CA GLY A 105 6.34 -23.16 0.87
C GLY A 105 5.67 -21.79 0.97
N ASP A 106 5.12 -21.37 -0.13
CA ASP A 106 4.58 -20.03 -0.32
C ASP A 106 3.12 -19.95 0.06
N GLY A 107 2.70 -18.78 0.49
CA GLY A 107 1.31 -18.47 0.80
C GLY A 107 0.88 -17.16 0.15
N LEU A 108 -0.35 -17.12 -0.32
CA LEU A 108 -0.98 -15.91 -0.85
C LEU A 108 -2.00 -15.40 0.17
N TYR A 109 -1.83 -14.17 0.62
CA TYR A 109 -2.72 -13.53 1.58
C TYR A 109 -3.60 -12.51 0.87
N PRO A 110 -4.93 -12.64 0.96
CA PRO A 110 -5.84 -11.66 0.40
C PRO A 110 -5.75 -10.33 1.16
N MET A 111 -5.73 -9.25 0.41
CA MET A 111 -5.79 -7.89 0.93
C MET A 111 -6.67 -7.01 0.05
N THR A 112 -7.18 -5.93 0.63
CA THR A 112 -8.03 -4.98 -0.07
C THR A 112 -7.46 -3.56 0.05
N VAL A 113 -7.42 -2.84 -1.06
CA VAL A 113 -7.03 -1.43 -1.09
C VAL A 113 -8.11 -0.59 -0.41
N GLN A 114 -7.73 0.11 0.65
CA GLN A 114 -8.64 0.94 1.46
C GLN A 114 -8.51 2.42 1.11
N ILE A 115 -7.28 2.91 0.95
CA ILE A 115 -7.00 4.32 0.66
C ILE A 115 -5.98 4.39 -0.47
N VAL A 116 -6.29 5.22 -1.45
CA VAL A 116 -5.41 5.59 -2.55
C VAL A 116 -4.86 6.99 -2.30
N GLY A 117 -3.53 7.09 -2.18
CA GLY A 117 -2.88 8.35 -1.90
C GLY A 117 -2.91 8.74 -0.42
N LYS A 118 -3.25 9.99 -0.14
CA LYS A 118 -3.24 10.54 1.22
C LYS A 118 -4.52 10.18 1.99
N GLY A 119 -4.35 9.77 3.22
CA GLY A 119 -5.47 9.50 4.11
C GLY A 119 -5.07 8.61 5.30
N SER A 120 -5.96 8.53 6.27
CA SER A 120 -5.85 7.67 7.45
C SER A 120 -7.04 6.73 7.50
N LEU A 121 -6.80 5.45 7.84
CA LEU A 121 -7.87 4.47 8.05
C LEU A 121 -8.60 4.69 9.37
N TYR A 122 -7.91 5.24 10.34
CA TYR A 122 -8.45 5.53 11.65
C TYR A 122 -8.45 7.03 11.88
N ASP A 123 -9.58 7.57 12.32
CA ASP A 123 -9.79 8.98 12.56
C ASP A 123 -9.40 9.89 11.37
N PRO A 124 -9.99 9.68 10.18
CA PRO A 124 -9.60 10.40 8.96
C PRO A 124 -9.79 11.92 9.05
N ASN A 125 -10.67 12.37 9.94
CA ASN A 125 -10.94 13.78 10.17
C ASN A 125 -10.18 14.38 11.37
N ASN A 126 -9.36 13.59 12.04
CA ASN A 126 -8.61 13.98 13.25
C ASN A 126 -9.52 14.49 14.40
N GLU A 127 -10.71 13.93 14.54
CA GLU A 127 -11.68 14.35 15.56
C GLU A 127 -11.20 14.02 16.96
N ARG A 128 -10.57 12.86 17.14
CA ARG A 128 -10.03 12.42 18.44
C ARG A 128 -8.79 13.20 18.86
N VAL A 129 -7.96 13.60 17.92
CA VAL A 129 -6.75 14.37 18.19
C VAL A 129 -7.11 15.82 18.58
N ARG A 130 -8.25 16.32 18.10
CA ARG A 130 -8.74 17.66 18.36
C ARG A 130 -9.70 17.76 19.56
N ALA A 131 -10.10 16.62 20.08
CA ALA A 131 -11.04 16.54 21.20
C ALA A 131 -10.39 16.95 22.55
#